data_e6a9792e9f0056c80d70ea1050f85f74
#
_entry.id   e6a9792e9f0056c80d70ea1050f85f74
#
_cell.length_a   1.000
_cell.length_b   1.000
_cell.length_c   1.000
_cell.angle_alpha   90.00
_cell.angle_beta   90.00
_cell.angle_gamma   90.00
#
_symmetry.space_group_name_H-M   'P 1'
#
loop_
_entity.id
_entity.type
_entity.pdbx_description
1 polymer ?
#
loop_
_entity_poly.entity_id
_entity_poly.type
_entity_poly.pdbx_seq_one_letter_code
_entity_poly.pdbx_strand_id
1 'polypeptide(L)'
;MRTHRFLSAGLVAAVILGLSGCTFKKADVGSAENPIKLFFVPSVDAKVIASNSKIMQEWLEANTPYKYEIKIPQSYIAVIEAFGSKGADVAALNTSGYIKAHQKYGAEAKLIVIRNGKKTYQSQFIAKKGRFKSLKDLSGMRVAFVDAASMSGYLLPLKMLHDAGIKLGGDPIFAMKHDNVVSMVYQGQTDAGATFYSPPDAKEGIQDARRLVRTQYPDVEEKIEILQLTDEIPNDPIVFRKDLPEDVKTKITDAFLAMVKSEKGLEAFKAVYGVTGIERATDADYNSVREMLAKLNTSADDLLGKK
;
A
#
# COMPACT_ATOMS: atom_id res chain seq x y z
N MET A 1 58.00 35.38 71.69
CA MET A 1 57.60 34.27 70.85
C MET A 1 56.51 34.81 69.92
N ARG A 2 56.88 35.09 68.64
CA ARG A 2 56.01 35.77 67.63
C ARG A 2 55.56 34.78 66.60
N THR A 3 54.26 34.64 66.43
CA THR A 3 53.62 33.82 65.41
C THR A 3 53.39 34.65 64.15
N HIS A 4 53.94 34.23 63.01
CA HIS A 4 53.67 34.85 61.71
C HIS A 4 52.53 34.08 61.00
N ARG A 5 51.47 34.79 60.66
CA ARG A 5 50.41 34.35 59.81
C ARG A 5 50.75 34.68 58.34
N PHE A 6 50.88 33.70 57.49
CA PHE A 6 50.91 33.89 56.01
C PHE A 6 49.50 33.76 55.47
N LEU A 7 48.99 34.83 54.85
CA LEU A 7 47.80 34.82 53.97
C LEU A 7 48.21 34.32 52.62
N SER A 8 47.60 33.22 52.19
CA SER A 8 47.68 32.74 50.82
C SER A 8 46.43 33.23 50.03
N ALA A 9 46.62 34.17 49.14
CA ALA A 9 45.57 34.58 48.20
C ALA A 9 45.44 33.53 47.09
N GLY A 10 44.35 32.74 47.11
CA GLY A 10 44.01 31.80 46.04
C GLY A 10 43.32 32.55 44.90
N LEU A 11 43.96 32.52 43.71
CA LEU A 11 43.41 33.03 42.45
C LEU A 11 42.45 31.99 41.88
N VAL A 12 41.15 32.20 41.94
CA VAL A 12 40.14 31.35 41.30
C VAL A 12 40.01 31.80 39.84
N ALA A 13 40.62 31.07 38.91
CA ALA A 13 40.42 31.25 37.48
C ALA A 13 39.09 30.54 37.09
N ALA A 14 38.04 31.32 36.84
CA ALA A 14 36.79 30.84 36.28
C ALA A 14 36.97 30.50 34.79
N VAL A 15 37.12 29.23 34.47
CA VAL A 15 37.07 28.72 33.09
C VAL A 15 35.62 28.70 32.64
N ILE A 16 35.20 29.70 31.89
CA ILE A 16 33.91 29.73 31.17
C ILE A 16 34.06 28.81 29.96
N LEU A 17 33.69 27.53 30.11
CA LEU A 17 33.46 26.64 28.96
C LEU A 17 32.23 27.14 28.19
N GLY A 18 32.48 27.86 27.12
CA GLY A 18 31.47 28.19 26.13
C GLY A 18 30.93 26.90 25.51
N LEU A 19 29.79 26.40 25.98
CA LEU A 19 28.99 25.42 25.32
C LEU A 19 28.43 26.05 24.02
N SER A 20 29.23 26.02 22.96
CA SER A 20 28.72 26.23 21.61
C SER A 20 27.77 25.08 21.30
N GLY A 21 26.49 25.26 21.63
CA GLY A 21 25.44 24.34 21.23
C GLY A 21 25.43 24.29 19.70
N CYS A 22 26.04 23.25 19.12
CA CYS A 22 25.80 22.90 17.75
C CYS A 22 24.30 22.54 17.64
N THR A 23 23.49 23.54 17.28
CA THR A 23 22.14 23.28 16.77
C THR A 23 22.31 22.54 15.46
N PHE A 24 22.26 21.21 15.49
CA PHE A 24 22.15 20.42 14.27
C PHE A 24 20.87 20.87 13.56
N LYS A 25 20.99 21.74 12.58
CA LYS A 25 19.88 22.10 11.72
C LYS A 25 19.44 20.81 11.03
N LYS A 26 18.20 20.37 11.31
CA LYS A 26 17.63 19.20 10.64
C LYS A 26 17.69 19.42 9.15
N ALA A 27 18.24 18.46 8.40
CA ALA A 27 18.33 18.55 6.95
C ALA A 27 16.94 18.76 6.33
N ASP A 28 16.86 19.63 5.32
CA ASP A 28 15.60 19.92 4.65
C ASP A 28 15.04 18.65 4.00
N VAL A 29 13.72 18.50 4.08
CA VAL A 29 13.02 17.36 3.51
C VAL A 29 13.22 17.35 1.99
N GLY A 30 13.62 16.19 1.47
CA GLY A 30 13.95 16.02 0.06
C GLY A 30 15.41 16.33 -0.30
N SER A 31 16.26 16.69 0.67
CA SER A 31 17.71 16.79 0.47
C SER A 31 18.38 15.41 0.36
N ALA A 32 19.65 15.35 0.02
CA ALA A 32 20.41 14.10 -0.01
C ALA A 32 20.54 13.46 1.38
N GLU A 33 20.61 14.26 2.43
CA GLU A 33 20.71 13.84 3.84
C GLU A 33 19.36 13.48 4.45
N ASN A 34 18.24 13.93 3.83
CA ASN A 34 16.87 13.66 4.29
C ASN A 34 15.94 13.47 3.08
N PRO A 35 16.12 12.39 2.27
CA PRO A 35 15.35 12.16 1.06
C PRO A 35 13.87 11.91 1.35
N ILE A 36 13.01 12.17 0.36
CA ILE A 36 11.59 11.78 0.39
C ILE A 36 11.50 10.25 0.45
N LYS A 37 10.91 9.73 1.49
CA LYS A 37 10.71 8.29 1.68
C LYS A 37 9.43 7.85 1.01
N LEU A 38 9.57 7.20 -0.15
CA LEU A 38 8.46 6.72 -0.98
C LEU A 38 8.25 5.23 -0.76
N PHE A 39 7.10 4.88 -0.19
CA PHE A 39 6.73 3.53 0.18
C PHE A 39 5.80 2.88 -0.84
N PHE A 40 5.97 1.58 -1.05
CA PHE A 40 5.09 0.75 -1.87
C PHE A 40 4.55 -0.42 -1.06
N VAL A 41 3.23 -0.67 -1.16
CA VAL A 41 2.59 -1.86 -0.58
C VAL A 41 3.11 -3.12 -1.28
N PRO A 42 3.52 -4.17 -0.55
CA PRO A 42 4.07 -5.41 -1.12
C PRO A 42 2.96 -6.33 -1.67
N SER A 43 2.09 -5.83 -2.56
CA SER A 43 0.91 -6.55 -3.07
C SER A 43 1.22 -7.54 -4.19
N VAL A 44 2.39 -7.41 -4.83
CA VAL A 44 2.88 -8.27 -5.92
C VAL A 44 4.36 -8.62 -5.68
N ASP A 45 4.97 -9.36 -6.59
CA ASP A 45 6.39 -9.74 -6.47
C ASP A 45 7.30 -8.55 -6.20
N ALA A 46 8.16 -8.67 -5.19
CA ALA A 46 9.03 -7.58 -4.73
C ALA A 46 10.05 -7.13 -5.79
N LYS A 47 10.49 -8.02 -6.68
CA LYS A 47 11.41 -7.65 -7.77
C LYS A 47 10.71 -6.78 -8.81
N VAL A 48 9.42 -7.05 -9.09
CA VAL A 48 8.60 -6.22 -9.98
C VAL A 48 8.45 -4.82 -9.40
N ILE A 49 8.15 -4.70 -8.10
CA ILE A 49 8.05 -3.39 -7.46
C ILE A 49 9.40 -2.68 -7.47
N ALA A 50 10.49 -3.35 -7.08
CA ALA A 50 11.81 -2.75 -6.95
C ALA A 50 12.36 -2.23 -8.29
N SER A 51 12.25 -3.00 -9.37
CA SER A 51 12.76 -2.57 -10.69
C SER A 51 11.96 -1.39 -11.26
N ASN A 52 10.65 -1.39 -11.13
CA ASN A 52 9.80 -0.33 -11.68
C ASN A 52 9.77 0.93 -10.79
N SER A 53 9.83 0.77 -9.46
CA SER A 53 9.93 1.91 -8.54
C SER A 53 11.24 2.67 -8.70
N LYS A 54 12.32 2.01 -9.13
CA LYS A 54 13.57 2.68 -9.50
C LYS A 54 13.38 3.64 -10.68
N ILE A 55 12.64 3.21 -11.70
CA ILE A 55 12.30 4.08 -12.85
C ILE A 55 11.47 5.29 -12.37
N MET A 56 10.51 5.06 -11.47
CA MET A 56 9.73 6.15 -10.87
C MET A 56 10.59 7.09 -10.04
N GLN A 57 11.55 6.57 -9.27
CA GLN A 57 12.51 7.36 -8.50
C GLN A 57 13.35 8.26 -9.42
N GLU A 58 13.94 7.69 -10.46
CA GLU A 58 14.76 8.43 -11.44
C GLU A 58 13.96 9.56 -12.11
N TRP A 59 12.69 9.29 -12.46
CA TRP A 59 11.80 10.31 -13.02
C TRP A 59 11.54 11.44 -12.03
N LEU A 60 11.18 11.10 -10.79
CA LEU A 60 10.86 12.08 -9.75
C LEU A 60 12.09 12.95 -9.43
N GLU A 61 13.28 12.36 -9.35
CA GLU A 61 14.53 13.11 -9.12
C GLU A 61 14.90 14.03 -10.29
N ALA A 62 14.53 13.67 -11.52
CA ALA A 62 14.76 14.48 -12.69
C ALA A 62 13.75 15.65 -12.83
N ASN A 63 12.54 15.52 -12.25
CA ASN A 63 11.44 16.47 -12.43
C ASN A 63 11.04 17.20 -11.14
N THR A 64 11.75 16.98 -10.04
CA THR A 64 11.59 17.70 -8.76
C THR A 64 12.97 18.05 -8.20
N PRO A 65 13.10 19.07 -7.32
CA PRO A 65 14.36 19.36 -6.67
C PRO A 65 14.71 18.38 -5.53
N TYR A 66 14.03 17.24 -5.43
CA TYR A 66 14.10 16.33 -4.28
C TYR A 66 14.84 15.05 -4.61
N LYS A 67 15.48 14.45 -3.59
CA LYS A 67 15.99 13.08 -3.58
C LYS A 67 14.97 12.16 -2.97
N TYR A 68 14.96 10.89 -3.42
CA TYR A 68 13.97 9.89 -3.00
C TYR A 68 14.66 8.62 -2.50
N GLU A 69 14.08 8.00 -1.49
CA GLU A 69 14.44 6.68 -1.00
C GLU A 69 13.23 5.75 -1.12
N ILE A 70 13.36 4.69 -1.92
CA ILE A 70 12.30 3.70 -2.10
C ILE A 70 12.30 2.69 -0.96
N LYS A 71 11.12 2.42 -0.41
CA LYS A 71 10.91 1.43 0.65
C LYS A 71 9.81 0.45 0.27
N ILE A 72 10.09 -0.85 0.41
CA ILE A 72 9.14 -1.94 0.19
C ILE A 72 9.10 -2.78 1.46
N PRO A 73 8.23 -2.48 2.43
CA PRO A 73 8.11 -3.23 3.68
C PRO A 73 7.60 -4.66 3.47
N GLN A 74 7.67 -5.49 4.52
CA GLN A 74 7.24 -6.88 4.46
C GLN A 74 5.71 -7.08 4.54
N SER A 75 4.95 -6.06 4.98
CA SER A 75 3.49 -6.13 5.14
C SER A 75 2.80 -4.80 4.87
N TYR A 76 1.51 -4.85 4.59
CA TYR A 76 0.65 -3.68 4.42
C TYR A 76 0.61 -2.81 5.69
N ILE A 77 0.52 -3.45 6.86
CA ILE A 77 0.49 -2.75 8.15
C ILE A 77 1.77 -1.95 8.36
N ALA A 78 2.93 -2.47 7.98
CA ALA A 78 4.20 -1.76 8.13
C ALA A 78 4.24 -0.45 7.33
N VAL A 79 3.60 -0.38 6.15
CA VAL A 79 3.47 0.86 5.37
C VAL A 79 2.57 1.86 6.11
N ILE A 80 1.46 1.42 6.70
CA ILE A 80 0.53 2.26 7.46
C ILE A 80 1.24 2.86 8.68
N GLU A 81 1.92 2.03 9.48
CA GLU A 81 2.61 2.46 10.71
C GLU A 81 3.81 3.38 10.42
N ALA A 82 4.39 3.30 9.21
CA ALA A 82 5.46 4.20 8.80
C ALA A 82 5.03 5.69 8.75
N PHE A 83 3.74 5.99 8.54
CA PHE A 83 3.24 7.36 8.64
C PHE A 83 3.27 7.89 10.08
N GLY A 84 2.93 7.04 11.06
CA GLY A 84 2.96 7.40 12.48
C GLY A 84 4.37 7.68 13.02
N SER A 85 5.34 6.91 12.59
CA SER A 85 6.76 7.10 12.96
C SER A 85 7.48 8.17 12.12
N LYS A 86 6.79 8.84 11.18
CA LYS A 86 7.38 9.73 10.16
C LYS A 86 8.44 9.01 9.30
N GLY A 87 8.32 7.70 9.19
CA GLY A 87 9.15 6.85 8.35
C GLY A 87 8.75 6.90 6.87
N ALA A 88 7.49 7.24 6.57
CA ALA A 88 6.99 7.44 5.21
C ALA A 88 6.59 8.89 5.00
N ASP A 89 7.01 9.48 3.87
CA ASP A 89 6.58 10.80 3.42
C ASP A 89 5.47 10.69 2.37
N VAL A 90 5.62 9.72 1.45
CA VAL A 90 4.66 9.40 0.40
C VAL A 90 4.51 7.88 0.31
N ALA A 91 3.32 7.38 0.02
CA ALA A 91 3.12 5.96 -0.23
C ALA A 91 2.07 5.69 -1.31
N ALA A 92 2.32 4.67 -2.14
CA ALA A 92 1.28 4.02 -2.92
C ALA A 92 0.60 2.99 -2.01
N LEU A 93 -0.54 3.38 -1.41
CA LEU A 93 -1.33 2.57 -0.48
C LEU A 93 -2.53 1.93 -1.19
N ASN A 94 -2.95 0.78 -0.70
CA ASN A 94 -4.27 0.27 -1.01
C ASN A 94 -5.35 1.07 -0.26
N THR A 95 -6.58 1.00 -0.72
CA THR A 95 -7.71 1.81 -0.25
C THR A 95 -7.96 1.69 1.26
N SER A 96 -8.01 0.45 1.80
CA SER A 96 -8.19 0.24 3.25
C SER A 96 -7.00 0.71 4.08
N GLY A 97 -5.78 0.54 3.54
CA GLY A 97 -4.56 1.06 4.16
C GLY A 97 -4.58 2.58 4.29
N TYR A 98 -5.06 3.27 3.24
CA TYR A 98 -5.27 4.71 3.28
C TYR A 98 -6.26 5.13 4.37
N ILE A 99 -7.45 4.49 4.43
CA ILE A 99 -8.45 4.79 5.45
C ILE A 99 -7.85 4.69 6.87
N LYS A 100 -7.10 3.63 7.14
CA LYS A 100 -6.43 3.44 8.43
C LYS A 100 -5.34 4.48 8.68
N ALA A 101 -4.50 4.79 7.68
CA ALA A 101 -3.44 5.79 7.80
C ALA A 101 -4.02 7.21 7.99
N HIS A 102 -5.13 7.53 7.32
CA HIS A 102 -5.85 8.79 7.51
C HIS A 102 -6.42 8.91 8.92
N GLN A 103 -7.19 7.90 9.38
CA GLN A 103 -7.81 7.90 10.71
C GLN A 103 -6.79 7.98 11.84
N LYS A 104 -5.67 7.26 11.72
CA LYS A 104 -4.68 7.13 12.79
C LYS A 104 -3.62 8.22 12.78
N TYR A 105 -3.23 8.69 11.62
CA TYR A 105 -2.07 9.59 11.42
C TYR A 105 -2.37 10.85 10.62
N GLY A 106 -3.60 11.02 10.12
CA GLY A 106 -4.01 12.15 9.30
C GLY A 106 -3.36 12.17 7.91
N ALA A 107 -2.92 11.01 7.40
CA ALA A 107 -2.36 10.92 6.06
C ALA A 107 -3.38 11.36 4.99
N GLU A 108 -2.93 11.99 3.91
CA GLU A 108 -3.78 12.67 2.93
C GLU A 108 -3.68 12.01 1.55
N ALA A 109 -4.79 11.59 0.96
CA ALA A 109 -4.83 11.19 -0.44
C ALA A 109 -4.76 12.45 -1.32
N LYS A 110 -3.82 12.50 -2.24
CA LYS A 110 -3.68 13.60 -3.21
C LYS A 110 -3.92 13.13 -4.64
N LEU A 111 -3.72 11.84 -4.90
CA LEU A 111 -3.89 11.22 -6.21
C LEU A 111 -4.62 9.88 -6.08
N ILE A 112 -5.39 9.53 -7.11
CA ILE A 112 -6.00 8.21 -7.31
C ILE A 112 -5.49 7.62 -8.63
N VAL A 113 -5.15 6.35 -8.62
CA VAL A 113 -4.74 5.66 -9.86
C VAL A 113 -5.95 5.31 -10.71
N ILE A 114 -5.76 5.33 -12.03
CA ILE A 114 -6.75 4.95 -13.02
C ILE A 114 -6.33 3.60 -13.60
N ARG A 115 -7.28 2.66 -13.69
CA ARG A 115 -7.10 1.36 -14.35
C ARG A 115 -8.14 1.21 -15.45
N ASN A 116 -7.70 1.02 -16.69
CA ASN A 116 -8.58 0.90 -17.86
C ASN A 116 -9.64 2.01 -17.95
N GLY A 117 -9.23 3.27 -17.73
CA GLY A 117 -10.09 4.46 -17.77
C GLY A 117 -11.04 4.61 -16.57
N LYS A 118 -10.98 3.73 -15.55
CA LYS A 118 -11.86 3.75 -14.38
C LYS A 118 -11.12 4.15 -13.12
N LYS A 119 -11.82 4.90 -12.25
CA LYS A 119 -11.40 5.22 -10.86
C LYS A 119 -11.75 4.12 -9.86
N THR A 120 -12.40 3.06 -10.31
CA THR A 120 -12.86 1.95 -9.50
C THR A 120 -12.33 0.63 -10.01
N TYR A 121 -12.27 -0.37 -9.13
CA TYR A 121 -11.98 -1.76 -9.43
C TYR A 121 -12.83 -2.66 -8.53
N GLN A 122 -12.72 -3.97 -8.69
CA GLN A 122 -13.49 -4.94 -7.91
C GLN A 122 -12.55 -5.97 -7.27
N SER A 123 -13.08 -6.72 -6.33
CA SER A 123 -12.51 -8.00 -5.95
C SER A 123 -13.15 -9.11 -6.75
N GLN A 124 -12.45 -10.25 -6.84
CA GLN A 124 -12.97 -11.49 -7.43
C GLN A 124 -12.66 -12.68 -6.54
N PHE A 125 -13.59 -13.62 -6.49
CA PHE A 125 -13.29 -14.98 -6.09
C PHE A 125 -12.90 -15.79 -7.33
N ILE A 126 -11.77 -16.51 -7.23
CA ILE A 126 -11.27 -17.39 -8.27
C ILE A 126 -11.22 -18.83 -7.77
N ALA A 127 -11.45 -19.78 -8.68
CA ALA A 127 -11.35 -21.21 -8.42
C ALA A 127 -10.87 -21.94 -9.68
N LYS A 128 -10.53 -23.24 -9.56
CA LYS A 128 -10.32 -24.09 -10.73
C LYS A 128 -11.60 -24.19 -11.54
N LYS A 129 -11.48 -24.09 -12.86
CA LYS A 129 -12.60 -24.09 -13.79
C LYS A 129 -13.50 -25.31 -13.60
N GLY A 130 -14.80 -25.06 -13.51
CA GLY A 130 -15.82 -26.08 -13.35
C GLY A 130 -15.92 -26.71 -11.97
N ARG A 131 -15.10 -26.27 -10.98
CA ARG A 131 -15.13 -26.84 -9.64
C ARG A 131 -16.34 -26.42 -8.82
N PHE A 132 -16.77 -25.17 -8.96
CA PHE A 132 -17.90 -24.59 -8.23
C PHE A 132 -18.87 -23.92 -9.20
N LYS A 133 -20.15 -23.86 -8.81
CA LYS A 133 -21.21 -23.22 -9.61
C LYS A 133 -21.59 -21.85 -9.06
N SER A 134 -21.33 -21.60 -7.79
CA SER A 134 -21.70 -20.37 -7.09
C SER A 134 -20.79 -20.10 -5.89
N LEU A 135 -20.87 -18.88 -5.37
CA LEU A 135 -20.16 -18.50 -4.14
C LEU A 135 -20.56 -19.38 -2.93
N LYS A 136 -21.82 -19.87 -2.89
CA LYS A 136 -22.34 -20.73 -1.79
C LYS A 136 -21.58 -22.06 -1.68
N ASP A 137 -21.03 -22.55 -2.77
CA ASP A 137 -20.27 -23.79 -2.80
C ASP A 137 -18.92 -23.68 -2.06
N LEU A 138 -18.51 -22.46 -1.68
CA LEU A 138 -17.33 -22.22 -0.85
C LEU A 138 -17.57 -22.54 0.63
N SER A 139 -18.78 -22.90 1.05
CA SER A 139 -19.06 -23.31 2.43
C SER A 139 -18.21 -24.53 2.81
N GLY A 140 -17.46 -24.44 3.90
CA GLY A 140 -16.54 -25.50 4.34
C GLY A 140 -15.24 -25.61 3.52
N MET A 141 -15.03 -24.76 2.51
CA MET A 141 -13.83 -24.82 1.66
C MET A 141 -12.71 -23.94 2.23
N ARG A 142 -11.47 -24.26 1.81
CA ARG A 142 -10.27 -23.47 2.14
C ARG A 142 -10.08 -22.37 1.10
N VAL A 143 -10.06 -21.12 1.54
CA VAL A 143 -9.91 -19.96 0.67
C VAL A 143 -8.63 -19.21 1.01
N ALA A 144 -7.82 -18.93 -0.01
CA ALA A 144 -6.65 -18.07 0.11
C ALA A 144 -7.03 -16.59 -0.01
N PHE A 145 -6.44 -15.79 0.86
CA PHE A 145 -6.53 -14.32 0.87
C PHE A 145 -5.15 -13.70 0.75
N VAL A 146 -5.07 -12.40 0.46
CA VAL A 146 -3.79 -11.71 0.28
C VAL A 146 -3.17 -11.35 1.63
N ASP A 147 -3.74 -10.34 2.31
CA ASP A 147 -3.24 -9.77 3.57
C ASP A 147 -4.46 -9.24 4.34
N ALA A 148 -4.42 -9.28 5.67
CA ALA A 148 -5.53 -8.85 6.53
C ALA A 148 -5.92 -7.37 6.33
N ALA A 149 -5.01 -6.54 5.82
CA ALA A 149 -5.27 -5.14 5.45
C ALA A 149 -5.56 -4.94 3.96
N SER A 150 -5.65 -6.01 3.16
CA SER A 150 -5.97 -5.90 1.73
C SER A 150 -7.47 -5.69 1.51
N MET A 151 -7.82 -4.63 0.77
CA MET A 151 -9.22 -4.35 0.45
C MET A 151 -9.84 -5.41 -0.45
N SER A 152 -9.26 -5.64 -1.64
CA SER A 152 -9.78 -6.60 -2.62
C SER A 152 -9.35 -8.04 -2.36
N GLY A 153 -8.25 -8.23 -1.65
CA GLY A 153 -7.75 -9.57 -1.34
C GLY A 153 -8.26 -10.17 -0.04
N TYR A 154 -9.02 -9.41 0.77
CA TYR A 154 -9.56 -9.91 2.03
C TYR A 154 -10.84 -9.22 2.50
N LEU A 155 -10.81 -7.90 2.80
CA LEU A 155 -11.88 -7.25 3.53
C LEU A 155 -13.23 -7.27 2.78
N LEU A 156 -13.24 -6.91 1.50
CA LEU A 156 -14.45 -6.92 0.69
C LEU A 156 -14.95 -8.36 0.38
N PRO A 157 -14.08 -9.31 -0.01
CA PRO A 157 -14.45 -10.73 -0.07
C PRO A 157 -15.03 -11.28 1.23
N LEU A 158 -14.41 -10.98 2.37
CA LEU A 158 -14.89 -11.43 3.67
C LEU A 158 -16.30 -10.91 3.95
N LYS A 159 -16.55 -9.62 3.67
CA LYS A 159 -17.89 -9.04 3.77
C LYS A 159 -18.90 -9.79 2.89
N MET A 160 -18.55 -10.07 1.65
CA MET A 160 -19.43 -10.80 0.73
C MET A 160 -19.76 -12.21 1.24
N LEU A 161 -18.78 -12.94 1.78
CA LEU A 161 -19.02 -14.25 2.39
C LEU A 161 -19.93 -14.16 3.61
N HIS A 162 -19.68 -13.17 4.47
CA HIS A 162 -20.51 -12.92 5.66
C HIS A 162 -21.96 -12.61 5.30
N ASP A 163 -22.17 -11.64 4.39
CA ASP A 163 -23.53 -11.23 3.97
C ASP A 163 -24.30 -12.39 3.31
N ALA A 164 -23.57 -13.32 2.66
CA ALA A 164 -24.13 -14.54 2.09
C ALA A 164 -24.31 -15.68 3.11
N GLY A 165 -23.91 -15.51 4.36
CA GLY A 165 -23.96 -16.55 5.41
C GLY A 165 -23.01 -17.73 5.16
N ILE A 166 -21.92 -17.54 4.41
CA ILE A 166 -20.99 -18.59 4.03
C ILE A 166 -19.89 -18.68 5.09
N LYS A 167 -19.72 -19.87 5.68
CA LYS A 167 -18.65 -20.17 6.63
C LYS A 167 -17.57 -21.00 5.94
N LEU A 168 -16.33 -20.55 5.99
CA LEU A 168 -15.18 -21.24 5.42
C LEU A 168 -14.72 -22.43 6.28
N GLY A 169 -13.95 -23.32 5.69
CA GLY A 169 -13.45 -24.56 6.32
C GLY A 169 -12.19 -24.38 7.17
N GLY A 170 -12.10 -23.30 7.92
CA GLY A 170 -10.97 -23.01 8.82
C GLY A 170 -10.61 -21.53 8.82
N ASP A 171 -9.47 -21.19 9.46
CA ASP A 171 -8.96 -19.84 9.53
C ASP A 171 -8.56 -19.32 8.14
N PRO A 172 -8.60 -17.97 7.92
CA PRO A 172 -8.14 -17.36 6.69
C PRO A 172 -6.68 -17.73 6.37
N ILE A 173 -6.42 -18.19 5.15
CA ILE A 173 -5.07 -18.49 4.66
C ILE A 173 -4.51 -17.26 3.97
N PHE A 174 -3.51 -16.60 4.56
CA PHE A 174 -2.90 -15.42 3.99
C PHE A 174 -1.67 -15.75 3.14
N ALA A 175 -1.78 -15.52 1.83
CA ALA A 175 -0.72 -15.76 0.84
C ALA A 175 0.23 -14.55 0.65
N MET A 176 -0.03 -13.45 1.34
CA MET A 176 0.70 -12.17 1.37
C MET A 176 0.65 -11.36 0.08
N LYS A 177 0.46 -11.98 -1.10
CA LYS A 177 0.48 -11.34 -2.41
C LYS A 177 -0.60 -11.92 -3.33
N HIS A 178 -1.04 -11.13 -4.31
CA HIS A 178 -2.06 -11.53 -5.27
C HIS A 178 -1.62 -12.68 -6.18
N ASP A 179 -0.37 -12.65 -6.65
CA ASP A 179 0.22 -13.72 -7.46
C ASP A 179 0.30 -15.06 -6.71
N ASN A 180 0.62 -15.02 -5.42
CA ASN A 180 0.62 -16.21 -4.57
C ASN A 180 -0.78 -16.82 -4.42
N VAL A 181 -1.83 -15.98 -4.24
CA VAL A 181 -3.22 -16.47 -4.18
C VAL A 181 -3.57 -17.23 -5.45
N VAL A 182 -3.29 -16.66 -6.64
CA VAL A 182 -3.55 -17.32 -7.92
C VAL A 182 -2.78 -18.62 -8.02
N SER A 183 -1.50 -18.62 -7.65
CA SER A 183 -0.64 -19.81 -7.68
C SER A 183 -1.16 -20.92 -6.77
N MET A 184 -1.60 -20.59 -5.54
CA MET A 184 -2.16 -21.57 -4.59
C MET A 184 -3.44 -22.23 -5.14
N VAL A 185 -4.33 -21.45 -5.76
CA VAL A 185 -5.54 -22.01 -6.41
C VAL A 185 -5.17 -22.87 -7.61
N TYR A 186 -4.25 -22.40 -8.46
CA TYR A 186 -3.80 -23.15 -9.65
C TYR A 186 -3.20 -24.49 -9.25
N GLN A 187 -2.35 -24.54 -8.24
CA GLN A 187 -1.72 -25.75 -7.73
C GLN A 187 -2.67 -26.63 -6.91
N GLY A 188 -3.85 -26.14 -6.51
CA GLY A 188 -4.81 -26.87 -5.68
C GLY A 188 -4.43 -26.92 -4.19
N GLN A 189 -3.57 -26.03 -3.74
CA GLN A 189 -3.24 -25.86 -2.32
C GLN A 189 -4.41 -25.28 -1.53
N THR A 190 -5.26 -24.47 -2.19
CA THR A 190 -6.55 -24.00 -1.69
C THR A 190 -7.64 -24.26 -2.71
N ASP A 191 -8.89 -24.27 -2.23
CA ASP A 191 -10.05 -24.60 -3.05
C ASP A 191 -10.47 -23.41 -3.92
N ALA A 192 -10.33 -22.20 -3.36
CA ALA A 192 -10.59 -20.92 -4.01
C ALA A 192 -9.61 -19.86 -3.49
N GLY A 193 -9.67 -18.66 -4.05
CA GLY A 193 -8.89 -17.52 -3.60
C GLY A 193 -9.60 -16.21 -3.87
N ALA A 194 -9.27 -15.17 -3.11
CA ALA A 194 -9.78 -13.82 -3.31
C ALA A 194 -8.65 -12.87 -3.72
N THR A 195 -8.88 -12.07 -4.76
CA THR A 195 -7.86 -11.19 -5.35
C THR A 195 -8.50 -10.01 -6.08
N PHE A 196 -7.71 -9.10 -6.66
CA PHE A 196 -8.25 -7.98 -7.41
C PHE A 196 -8.75 -8.40 -8.80
N TYR A 197 -9.77 -7.69 -9.27
CA TYR A 197 -10.28 -7.74 -10.62
C TYR A 197 -10.21 -6.36 -11.27
N SER A 198 -9.74 -6.34 -12.52
CA SER A 198 -9.91 -5.25 -13.46
C SER A 198 -10.43 -5.83 -14.78
N PRO A 199 -11.31 -5.12 -15.50
CA PRO A 199 -11.80 -5.59 -16.79
C PRO A 199 -10.66 -5.87 -17.76
N PRO A 200 -10.83 -6.83 -18.69
CA PRO A 200 -9.82 -7.09 -19.70
C PRO A 200 -9.64 -5.87 -20.63
N ASP A 201 -8.41 -5.68 -21.05
CA ASP A 201 -8.07 -4.71 -22.09
C ASP A 201 -8.22 -5.37 -23.47
N ALA A 202 -8.73 -4.63 -24.47
CA ALA A 202 -8.97 -5.15 -25.80
C ALA A 202 -7.69 -5.61 -26.54
N LYS A 203 -6.53 -5.03 -26.20
CA LYS A 203 -5.24 -5.35 -26.82
C LYS A 203 -4.40 -6.31 -26.00
N GLU A 204 -4.46 -6.20 -24.67
CA GLU A 204 -3.57 -6.90 -23.73
C GLU A 204 -4.24 -8.09 -23.03
N GLY A 205 -5.55 -8.28 -23.22
CA GLY A 205 -6.31 -9.35 -22.58
C GLY A 205 -6.59 -9.08 -21.11
N ILE A 206 -6.58 -10.13 -20.27
CA ILE A 206 -6.94 -10.01 -18.85
C ILE A 206 -6.01 -9.04 -18.11
N GLN A 207 -6.63 -8.24 -17.24
CA GLN A 207 -5.95 -7.26 -16.41
C GLN A 207 -6.13 -7.54 -14.90
N ASP A 208 -6.79 -8.63 -14.56
CA ASP A 208 -6.93 -9.10 -13.18
C ASP A 208 -5.66 -9.84 -12.66
N ALA A 209 -5.71 -10.32 -11.42
CA ALA A 209 -4.55 -10.91 -10.77
C ALA A 209 -3.99 -12.17 -11.48
N ARG A 210 -4.77 -12.86 -12.31
CA ARG A 210 -4.28 -14.04 -13.08
C ARG A 210 -3.17 -13.64 -14.05
N ARG A 211 -3.14 -12.40 -14.55
CA ARG A 211 -2.05 -11.89 -15.39
C ARG A 211 -0.66 -11.97 -14.75
N LEU A 212 -0.60 -11.88 -13.41
CA LEU A 212 0.66 -11.84 -12.66
C LEU A 212 1.45 -13.16 -12.72
N VAL A 213 0.78 -14.25 -13.04
CA VAL A 213 1.38 -15.60 -13.09
C VAL A 213 1.42 -16.19 -14.49
N ARG A 214 1.07 -15.44 -15.55
CA ARG A 214 1.07 -15.92 -16.95
C ARG A 214 2.41 -16.49 -17.41
N THR A 215 3.52 -15.90 -16.97
CA THR A 215 4.86 -16.41 -17.31
C THR A 215 5.11 -17.79 -16.71
N GLN A 216 4.61 -18.03 -15.50
CA GLN A 216 4.77 -19.31 -14.80
C GLN A 216 3.70 -20.34 -15.22
N TYR A 217 2.46 -19.87 -15.46
CA TYR A 217 1.31 -20.68 -15.83
C TYR A 217 0.64 -20.08 -17.08
N PRO A 218 1.14 -20.39 -18.31
CA PRO A 218 0.60 -19.82 -19.55
C PRO A 218 -0.89 -20.12 -19.76
N ASP A 219 -1.40 -21.20 -19.22
CA ASP A 219 -2.78 -21.69 -19.32
C ASP A 219 -3.67 -21.26 -18.12
N VAL A 220 -3.22 -20.29 -17.30
CA VAL A 220 -3.95 -19.88 -16.10
C VAL A 220 -5.38 -19.41 -16.40
N GLU A 221 -5.61 -18.76 -17.53
CA GLU A 221 -6.94 -18.28 -17.95
C GLU A 221 -7.89 -19.42 -18.32
N GLU A 222 -7.35 -20.52 -18.82
CA GLU A 222 -8.12 -21.73 -19.17
C GLU A 222 -8.47 -22.56 -17.93
N LYS A 223 -7.57 -22.58 -16.94
CA LYS A 223 -7.68 -23.42 -15.75
C LYS A 223 -8.32 -22.75 -14.54
N ILE A 224 -8.24 -21.42 -14.47
CA ILE A 224 -8.77 -20.62 -13.36
C ILE A 224 -9.88 -19.71 -13.87
N GLU A 225 -11.07 -19.87 -13.32
CA GLU A 225 -12.21 -19.03 -13.61
C GLU A 225 -12.53 -18.06 -12.47
N ILE A 226 -13.27 -17.01 -12.81
CA ILE A 226 -13.87 -16.08 -11.84
C ILE A 226 -15.21 -16.67 -11.42
N LEU A 227 -15.36 -16.95 -10.15
CA LEU A 227 -16.59 -17.47 -9.58
C LEU A 227 -17.60 -16.34 -9.29
N GLN A 228 -17.12 -15.23 -8.75
CA GLN A 228 -17.94 -14.09 -8.37
C GLN A 228 -17.11 -12.80 -8.32
N LEU A 229 -17.69 -11.68 -8.78
CA LEU A 229 -17.19 -10.32 -8.57
C LEU A 229 -17.91 -9.67 -7.39
N THR A 230 -17.22 -8.74 -6.73
CA THR A 230 -17.80 -7.89 -5.69
C THR A 230 -18.33 -6.58 -6.27
N ASP A 231 -18.89 -5.71 -5.40
CA ASP A 231 -19.15 -4.31 -5.74
C ASP A 231 -17.84 -3.57 -6.08
N GLU A 232 -17.99 -2.46 -6.82
CA GLU A 232 -16.87 -1.59 -7.16
C GLU A 232 -16.37 -0.81 -5.93
N ILE A 233 -15.06 -0.65 -5.86
CA ILE A 233 -14.37 0.14 -4.84
C ILE A 233 -13.45 1.17 -5.51
N PRO A 234 -13.22 2.36 -4.92
CA PRO A 234 -12.25 3.31 -5.43
C PRO A 234 -10.87 2.68 -5.56
N ASN A 235 -10.17 3.03 -6.63
CA ASN A 235 -8.78 2.62 -6.83
C ASN A 235 -7.85 3.17 -5.74
N ASP A 236 -6.66 2.61 -5.70
CA ASP A 236 -5.63 2.90 -4.71
C ASP A 236 -5.14 4.35 -4.80
N PRO A 237 -4.95 5.04 -3.64
CA PRO A 237 -4.40 6.40 -3.63
C PRO A 237 -2.87 6.42 -3.59
N ILE A 238 -2.30 7.57 -4.04
CA ILE A 238 -0.98 8.01 -3.60
C ILE A 238 -1.19 8.98 -2.44
N VAL A 239 -0.62 8.62 -1.31
CA VAL A 239 -0.91 9.20 0.01
C VAL A 239 0.32 9.95 0.52
N PHE A 240 0.09 11.10 1.15
CA PHE A 240 1.12 11.97 1.68
C PHE A 240 1.01 12.08 3.20
N ARG A 241 2.13 12.20 3.87
CA ARG A 241 2.19 12.48 5.30
C ARG A 241 1.63 13.89 5.58
N LYS A 242 0.79 14.01 6.61
CA LYS A 242 0.06 15.25 6.95
C LYS A 242 0.96 16.47 7.07
N ASP A 243 2.08 16.36 7.78
CA ASP A 243 2.98 17.46 8.10
C ASP A 243 4.11 17.66 7.07
N LEU A 244 4.01 17.03 5.89
CA LEU A 244 4.86 17.37 4.75
C LEU A 244 4.46 18.77 4.24
N PRO A 245 5.42 19.70 3.96
CA PRO A 245 5.08 21.03 3.45
C PRO A 245 4.23 21.00 2.19
N GLU A 246 3.25 21.89 2.07
CA GLU A 246 2.28 21.86 0.95
C GLU A 246 2.94 22.11 -0.41
N ASP A 247 4.00 22.93 -0.47
CA ASP A 247 4.76 23.14 -1.71
C ASP A 247 5.50 21.85 -2.14
N VAL A 248 6.00 21.05 -1.18
CA VAL A 248 6.60 19.74 -1.43
C VAL A 248 5.53 18.76 -1.94
N LYS A 249 4.37 18.69 -1.28
CA LYS A 249 3.24 17.86 -1.72
C LYS A 249 2.81 18.23 -3.15
N THR A 250 2.68 19.51 -3.44
CA THR A 250 2.27 20.01 -4.76
C THR A 250 3.26 19.60 -5.85
N LYS A 251 4.56 19.86 -5.65
CA LYS A 251 5.59 19.51 -6.64
C LYS A 251 5.65 18.02 -6.92
N ILE A 252 5.55 17.18 -5.87
CA ILE A 252 5.55 15.73 -6.03
C ILE A 252 4.27 15.26 -6.74
N THR A 253 3.10 15.80 -6.39
CA THR A 253 1.82 15.52 -7.04
C THR A 253 1.88 15.85 -8.54
N ASP A 254 2.39 17.03 -8.90
CA ASP A 254 2.51 17.46 -10.29
C ASP A 254 3.51 16.59 -11.07
N ALA A 255 4.61 16.18 -10.42
CA ALA A 255 5.56 15.25 -11.02
C ALA A 255 4.96 13.87 -11.31
N PHE A 256 4.14 13.31 -10.41
CA PHE A 256 3.41 12.06 -10.68
C PHE A 256 2.43 12.20 -11.84
N LEU A 257 1.68 13.32 -11.90
CA LEU A 257 0.74 13.60 -13.00
C LEU A 257 1.47 13.77 -14.35
N ALA A 258 2.68 14.31 -14.35
CA ALA A 258 3.52 14.42 -15.54
C ALA A 258 4.14 13.07 -15.93
N MET A 259 4.52 12.25 -14.93
CA MET A 259 5.14 10.94 -15.15
C MET A 259 4.25 10.02 -15.99
N VAL A 260 2.96 9.92 -15.68
CA VAL A 260 2.03 9.05 -16.42
C VAL A 260 1.67 9.55 -17.82
N LYS A 261 2.12 10.76 -18.19
CA LYS A 261 2.03 11.28 -19.56
C LYS A 261 3.25 10.85 -20.41
N SER A 262 4.31 10.37 -19.79
CA SER A 262 5.46 9.78 -20.49
C SER A 262 5.28 8.28 -20.63
N GLU A 263 5.69 7.73 -21.77
CA GLU A 263 5.61 6.29 -22.04
C GLU A 263 6.33 5.47 -20.97
N LYS A 264 7.61 5.77 -20.70
CA LYS A 264 8.43 5.07 -19.71
C LYS A 264 7.84 5.12 -18.30
N GLY A 265 7.31 6.27 -17.88
CA GLY A 265 6.68 6.43 -16.57
C GLY A 265 5.37 5.66 -16.44
N LEU A 266 4.52 5.71 -17.48
CA LEU A 266 3.26 4.97 -17.50
C LEU A 266 3.51 3.45 -17.51
N GLU A 267 4.47 2.96 -18.29
CA GLU A 267 4.85 1.54 -18.31
C GLU A 267 5.31 1.05 -16.94
N ALA A 268 6.12 1.86 -16.22
CA ALA A 268 6.56 1.49 -14.87
C ALA A 268 5.38 1.35 -13.89
N PHE A 269 4.42 2.27 -13.91
CA PHE A 269 3.19 2.16 -13.10
C PHE A 269 2.31 0.98 -13.51
N LYS A 270 2.19 0.74 -14.81
CA LYS A 270 1.39 -0.36 -15.38
C LYS A 270 1.96 -1.72 -14.97
N ALA A 271 3.28 -1.87 -15.01
CA ALA A 271 3.97 -3.11 -14.64
C ALA A 271 3.73 -3.47 -13.17
N VAL A 272 3.74 -2.51 -12.24
CA VAL A 272 3.54 -2.76 -10.80
C VAL A 272 2.07 -3.03 -10.48
N TYR A 273 1.18 -2.10 -10.84
CA TYR A 273 -0.20 -2.10 -10.33
C TYR A 273 -1.28 -2.07 -11.42
N GLY A 274 -0.92 -2.24 -12.70
CA GLY A 274 -1.88 -2.16 -13.81
C GLY A 274 -2.45 -0.75 -14.03
N VAL A 275 -1.71 0.28 -13.61
CA VAL A 275 -2.14 1.68 -13.69
C VAL A 275 -2.05 2.18 -15.12
N THR A 276 -3.13 2.77 -15.64
CA THR A 276 -3.20 3.37 -16.99
C THR A 276 -3.30 4.90 -16.96
N GLY A 277 -3.32 5.49 -15.77
CA GLY A 277 -3.35 6.93 -15.55
C GLY A 277 -3.43 7.27 -14.07
N ILE A 278 -3.30 8.54 -13.75
CA ILE A 278 -3.43 9.08 -12.40
C ILE A 278 -4.24 10.38 -12.48
N GLU A 279 -5.13 10.59 -11.51
CA GLU A 279 -5.88 11.85 -11.34
C GLU A 279 -5.74 12.37 -9.91
N ARG A 280 -6.05 13.66 -9.71
CA ARG A 280 -6.15 14.24 -8.37
C ARG A 280 -7.30 13.60 -7.60
N ALA A 281 -7.07 13.40 -6.32
CA ALA A 281 -8.05 12.86 -5.39
C ALA A 281 -8.11 13.67 -4.10
N THR A 282 -9.21 13.48 -3.40
CA THR A 282 -9.46 14.02 -2.08
C THR A 282 -9.89 12.90 -1.13
N ASP A 283 -9.95 13.19 0.14
CA ASP A 283 -10.44 12.26 1.15
C ASP A 283 -11.89 11.82 0.89
N ALA A 284 -12.73 12.69 0.32
CA ALA A 284 -14.13 12.41 0.02
C ALA A 284 -14.32 11.27 -1.01
N ASP A 285 -13.36 11.04 -1.89
CA ASP A 285 -13.39 9.96 -2.88
C ASP A 285 -13.43 8.56 -2.22
N TYR A 286 -13.10 8.47 -0.93
CA TYR A 286 -13.03 7.22 -0.14
C TYR A 286 -14.15 7.06 0.88
N ASN A 287 -15.19 7.90 0.88
CA ASN A 287 -16.30 7.84 1.85
C ASN A 287 -17.07 6.52 1.78
N SER A 288 -17.34 6.00 0.57
CA SER A 288 -18.03 4.72 0.40
C SER A 288 -17.27 3.55 1.05
N VAL A 289 -15.95 3.60 1.02
CA VAL A 289 -15.11 2.57 1.67
C VAL A 289 -15.16 2.70 3.19
N ARG A 290 -15.16 3.93 3.73
CA ARG A 290 -15.33 4.15 5.18
C ARG A 290 -16.62 3.56 5.70
N GLU A 291 -17.72 3.86 5.01
CA GLU A 291 -19.04 3.32 5.37
C GLU A 291 -19.06 1.79 5.32
N MET A 292 -18.44 1.21 4.32
CA MET A 292 -18.34 -0.23 4.20
C MET A 292 -17.48 -0.84 5.31
N LEU A 293 -16.30 -0.26 5.61
CA LEU A 293 -15.42 -0.73 6.68
C LEU A 293 -16.05 -0.57 8.08
N ALA A 294 -16.83 0.50 8.30
CA ALA A 294 -17.58 0.69 9.54
C ALA A 294 -18.59 -0.45 9.78
N LYS A 295 -19.26 -0.90 8.72
CA LYS A 295 -20.16 -2.06 8.80
C LYS A 295 -19.40 -3.37 9.07
N LEU A 296 -18.19 -3.53 8.51
CA LEU A 296 -17.32 -4.70 8.76
C LEU A 296 -16.80 -4.73 10.21
N ASN A 297 -16.41 -3.57 10.77
CA ASN A 297 -15.88 -3.53 12.14
C ASN A 297 -16.92 -3.94 13.18
N THR A 298 -18.20 -3.76 12.89
CA THR A 298 -19.31 -4.27 13.73
C THR A 298 -19.49 -5.79 13.57
N SER A 299 -19.05 -6.37 12.46
CA SER A 299 -19.19 -7.79 12.14
C SER A 299 -17.86 -8.55 12.12
N ALA A 300 -16.71 -7.89 11.97
CA ALA A 300 -15.40 -8.55 11.91
C ALA A 300 -14.97 -9.11 13.28
N ASP A 301 -15.36 -8.49 14.38
CA ASP A 301 -15.14 -9.06 15.73
C ASP A 301 -16.00 -10.31 15.95
N ASP A 302 -17.21 -10.36 15.37
CA ASP A 302 -18.06 -11.54 15.36
C ASP A 302 -17.51 -12.64 14.43
N LEU A 303 -16.89 -12.25 13.29
CA LEU A 303 -16.36 -13.15 12.27
C LEU A 303 -15.04 -13.80 12.66
N LEU A 304 -14.19 -13.07 13.40
CA LEU A 304 -12.89 -13.56 13.84
C LEU A 304 -12.96 -14.34 15.16
N GLY A 305 -14.17 -14.58 15.68
CA GLY A 305 -14.37 -15.44 16.84
C GLY A 305 -13.60 -14.99 18.08
N LYS A 306 -13.49 -13.68 18.31
CA LYS A 306 -13.05 -13.20 19.63
C LYS A 306 -14.12 -13.54 20.65
N LYS A 307 -14.00 -14.74 21.23
CA LYS A 307 -14.56 -15.11 22.52
C LYS A 307 -13.71 -14.53 23.62
#